data_ec72350a33c0582f8ade25ac6d8d6078
#
_entry.id   ec72350a33c0582f8ade25ac6d8d6078
#
_cell.length_a   1.000
_cell.length_b   1.000
_cell.length_c   1.000
_cell.angle_alpha   90.00
_cell.angle_beta   90.00
_cell.angle_gamma   90.00
#
_symmetry.space_group_name_H-M   'P 1'
#
loop_
_entity.id
_entity.type
_entity.pdbx_description
1 polymer ?
#
loop_
_entity_poly.entity_id
_entity_poly.type
_entity_poly.pdbx_seq_one_letter_code
_entity_poly.pdbx_strand_id
1 'polypeptide(L)'
;MPMSVSADRGRRRAIGFLNWAHALDHFVILIFPTVVIGLEVVYERPYSELIALGTASFVAFGVFSLPAGWLADRWSRRNMMAAFYIGCGLSLAAAALAPNLIALAAALFALGVFASIYHPVGMAMLIEMAQTRGRTLAFNGVCGNLGAALAAGIAAALASWLGWRGAFMVPALVCVLTGIAYLAIVPDDGHKAGKRGTVADVVLSPKAALVFFGIYIVISVTSGLTFNTLTIALPKILDERLGEGVPLIAVGGLTTAVFLCGAVAQIAIGRLVERVAPTHLFAIVVALQLAGITWSSQATGGALLAALALSMAALYAQVTVGDLVMARYTADAWRGRAFAVRYFLTFVASGVAVGAIALLHRSGGFDFVLIAIAALTVITFIGVAGIVILVSGQERRSAAAQPAE
;
A
#
# COMPACT_ATOMS: atom_id res chain seq x y z
N MET A 1 34.93 13.69 -4.69
CA MET A 1 35.71 12.56 -5.16
C MET A 1 34.79 11.58 -5.85
N PRO A 2 35.09 11.09 -7.05
CA PRO A 2 34.32 10.01 -7.65
C PRO A 2 34.45 8.76 -6.78
N MET A 3 33.31 8.12 -6.48
CA MET A 3 33.27 6.87 -5.73
C MET A 3 34.03 5.78 -6.50
N SER A 4 34.70 4.87 -5.79
CA SER A 4 35.36 3.74 -6.43
C SER A 4 34.33 2.85 -7.14
N VAL A 5 34.70 2.20 -8.24
CA VAL A 5 33.81 1.30 -9.02
C VAL A 5 33.22 0.20 -8.14
N SER A 6 33.95 -0.25 -7.12
CA SER A 6 33.47 -1.26 -6.16
C SER A 6 32.38 -0.74 -5.24
N ALA A 7 32.51 0.50 -4.74
CA ALA A 7 31.50 1.14 -3.89
C ALA A 7 30.19 1.44 -4.65
N ASP A 8 30.27 1.85 -5.93
CA ASP A 8 29.09 2.04 -6.77
C ASP A 8 28.36 0.71 -7.07
N ARG A 9 29.11 -0.36 -7.27
CA ARG A 9 28.52 -1.71 -7.47
C ARG A 9 27.82 -2.22 -6.21
N GLY A 10 28.42 -2.06 -5.04
CA GLY A 10 27.80 -2.42 -3.74
C GLY A 10 26.50 -1.68 -3.52
N ARG A 11 26.49 -0.36 -3.73
CA ARG A 11 25.29 0.49 -3.62
C ARG A 11 24.17 0.06 -4.59
N ARG A 12 24.46 -0.21 -5.86
CA ARG A 12 23.46 -0.67 -6.84
C ARG A 12 22.83 -2.01 -6.42
N ARG A 13 23.63 -2.94 -5.87
CA ARG A 13 23.12 -4.20 -5.35
C ARG A 13 22.18 -3.97 -4.15
N ALA A 14 22.57 -3.11 -3.21
CA ALA A 14 21.73 -2.78 -2.06
C ALA A 14 20.39 -2.17 -2.51
N ILE A 15 20.39 -1.21 -3.46
CA ILE A 15 19.17 -0.64 -4.04
C ILE A 15 18.33 -1.73 -4.73
N GLY A 16 18.94 -2.69 -5.42
CA GLY A 16 18.25 -3.83 -6.02
C GLY A 16 17.51 -4.67 -4.98
N PHE A 17 18.14 -4.99 -3.86
CA PHE A 17 17.50 -5.68 -2.74
C PHE A 17 16.35 -4.84 -2.13
N LEU A 18 16.52 -3.53 -1.95
CA LEU A 18 15.47 -2.67 -1.41
C LEU A 18 14.24 -2.59 -2.33
N ASN A 19 14.44 -2.59 -3.64
CA ASN A 19 13.35 -2.66 -4.60
C ASN A 19 12.63 -4.03 -4.55
N TRP A 20 13.38 -5.11 -4.44
CA TRP A 20 12.85 -6.45 -4.25
C TRP A 20 12.12 -6.60 -2.91
N ALA A 21 12.66 -5.99 -1.84
CA ALA A 21 11.98 -5.93 -0.55
C ALA A 21 10.61 -5.26 -0.64
N HIS A 22 10.47 -4.17 -1.40
CA HIS A 22 9.18 -3.50 -1.58
C HIS A 22 8.17 -4.39 -2.30
N ALA A 23 8.62 -5.10 -3.34
CA ALA A 23 7.77 -6.07 -4.02
C ALA A 23 7.34 -7.20 -3.08
N LEU A 24 8.27 -7.78 -2.32
CA LEU A 24 7.97 -8.83 -1.35
C LEU A 24 7.07 -8.35 -0.22
N ASP A 25 7.26 -7.15 0.30
CA ASP A 25 6.47 -6.60 1.40
C ASP A 25 4.96 -6.59 1.07
N HIS A 26 4.62 -5.99 -0.07
CA HIS A 26 3.23 -5.99 -0.52
C HIS A 26 2.72 -7.36 -0.96
N PHE A 27 3.60 -8.19 -1.52
CA PHE A 27 3.25 -9.53 -1.96
C PHE A 27 2.87 -10.41 -0.76
N VAL A 28 3.73 -10.49 0.28
CA VAL A 28 3.53 -11.43 1.39
C VAL A 28 2.31 -11.10 2.23
N ILE A 29 2.01 -9.82 2.43
CA ILE A 29 0.86 -9.40 3.22
C ILE A 29 -0.48 -9.67 2.50
N LEU A 30 -0.46 -9.76 1.15
CA LEU A 30 -1.64 -9.99 0.32
C LEU A 30 -1.83 -11.47 -0.11
N ILE A 31 -0.97 -12.40 0.33
CA ILE A 31 -1.18 -13.84 0.09
C ILE A 31 -2.46 -14.32 0.76
N PHE A 32 -2.62 -14.03 2.06
CA PHE A 32 -3.74 -14.53 2.85
C PHE A 32 -5.12 -14.12 2.33
N PRO A 33 -5.37 -12.87 1.88
CA PRO A 33 -6.65 -12.48 1.26
C PRO A 33 -7.10 -13.32 0.07
N THR A 34 -6.16 -13.95 -0.64
CA THR A 34 -6.48 -14.86 -1.74
C THR A 34 -6.61 -16.31 -1.27
N VAL A 35 -5.69 -16.76 -0.41
CA VAL A 35 -5.68 -18.13 0.10
C VAL A 35 -6.91 -18.43 0.94
N VAL A 36 -7.42 -17.45 1.67
CA VAL A 36 -8.58 -17.58 2.55
C VAL A 36 -9.83 -18.10 1.83
N ILE A 37 -9.98 -17.83 0.52
CA ILE A 37 -11.07 -18.34 -0.31
C ILE A 37 -11.09 -19.87 -0.32
N GLY A 38 -9.93 -20.50 -0.52
CA GLY A 38 -9.81 -21.97 -0.48
C GLY A 38 -9.96 -22.56 0.93
N LEU A 39 -9.71 -21.77 1.99
CA LEU A 39 -9.85 -22.24 3.36
C LEU A 39 -11.30 -22.40 3.82
N GLU A 40 -12.26 -21.74 3.17
CA GLU A 40 -13.71 -21.91 3.45
C GLU A 40 -14.11 -23.39 3.32
N VAL A 41 -13.64 -24.06 2.28
CA VAL A 41 -13.91 -25.49 2.05
C VAL A 41 -13.11 -26.38 3.02
N VAL A 42 -11.83 -26.01 3.31
CA VAL A 42 -10.94 -26.82 4.15
C VAL A 42 -11.38 -26.83 5.61
N TYR A 43 -11.86 -25.70 6.12
CA TYR A 43 -12.23 -25.54 7.53
C TYR A 43 -13.74 -25.52 7.77
N GLU A 44 -14.56 -25.58 6.71
CA GLU A 44 -16.02 -25.50 6.79
C GLU A 44 -16.49 -24.25 7.58
N ARG A 45 -15.83 -23.11 7.35
CA ARG A 45 -16.09 -21.84 8.03
C ARG A 45 -16.35 -20.74 7.02
N PRO A 46 -17.26 -19.81 7.33
CA PRO A 46 -17.58 -18.70 6.43
C PRO A 46 -16.36 -17.75 6.28
N TYR A 47 -16.28 -17.12 5.10
CA TYR A 47 -15.23 -16.15 4.78
C TYR A 47 -15.02 -15.09 5.86
N SER A 48 -16.11 -14.53 6.41
CA SER A 48 -16.05 -13.49 7.44
C SER A 48 -15.30 -13.91 8.71
N GLU A 49 -15.39 -15.19 9.11
CA GLU A 49 -14.64 -15.73 10.25
C GLU A 49 -13.17 -15.93 9.89
N LEU A 50 -12.90 -16.44 8.69
CA LEU A 50 -11.55 -16.76 8.27
C LEU A 50 -10.74 -15.50 7.95
N ILE A 51 -11.30 -14.52 7.23
CA ILE A 51 -10.59 -13.28 6.92
C ILE A 51 -10.25 -12.49 8.19
N ALA A 52 -11.07 -12.59 9.25
CA ALA A 52 -10.80 -11.95 10.54
C ALA A 52 -9.48 -12.40 11.17
N LEU A 53 -8.97 -13.60 10.87
CA LEU A 53 -7.67 -14.09 11.33
C LEU A 53 -6.51 -13.20 10.85
N GLY A 54 -6.67 -12.54 9.69
CA GLY A 54 -5.71 -11.59 9.14
C GLY A 54 -5.68 -10.25 9.88
N THR A 55 -6.71 -9.91 10.67
CA THR A 55 -6.80 -8.58 11.33
C THR A 55 -5.56 -8.29 12.15
N ALA A 56 -5.10 -9.25 12.96
CA ALA A 56 -3.93 -9.08 13.80
C ALA A 56 -2.64 -8.83 12.99
N SER A 57 -2.52 -9.44 11.78
CA SER A 57 -1.41 -9.21 10.85
C SER A 57 -1.37 -7.76 10.39
N PHE A 58 -2.49 -7.24 9.89
CA PHE A 58 -2.57 -5.88 9.36
C PHE A 58 -2.46 -4.81 10.47
N VAL A 59 -2.99 -5.10 11.67
CA VAL A 59 -2.77 -4.23 12.85
C VAL A 59 -1.30 -4.22 13.24
N ALA A 60 -0.64 -5.38 13.28
CA ALA A 60 0.78 -5.47 13.58
C ALA A 60 1.62 -4.73 12.54
N PHE A 61 1.32 -4.88 11.26
CA PHE A 61 1.97 -4.15 10.17
C PHE A 61 1.95 -2.64 10.38
N GLY A 62 0.82 -2.07 10.80
CA GLY A 62 0.70 -0.65 11.11
C GLY A 62 1.44 -0.24 12.38
N VAL A 63 1.15 -0.91 13.50
CA VAL A 63 1.62 -0.53 14.83
C VAL A 63 3.13 -0.71 14.99
N PHE A 64 3.68 -1.84 14.51
CA PHE A 64 5.11 -2.15 14.67
C PHE A 64 6.03 -1.36 13.72
N SER A 65 5.49 -0.61 12.76
CA SER A 65 6.29 0.26 11.89
C SER A 65 7.05 1.34 12.69
N LEU A 66 6.46 1.88 13.77
CA LEU A 66 7.12 2.87 14.62
C LEU A 66 8.28 2.27 15.45
N PRO A 67 8.09 1.15 16.20
CA PRO A 67 9.20 0.49 16.88
C PRO A 67 10.29 0.02 15.92
N ALA A 68 9.93 -0.46 14.71
CA ALA A 68 10.91 -0.90 13.72
C ALA A 68 11.85 0.23 13.27
N GLY A 69 11.30 1.41 12.98
CA GLY A 69 12.11 2.58 12.65
C GLY A 69 13.03 3.01 13.80
N TRP A 70 12.48 3.06 15.03
CA TRP A 70 13.24 3.39 16.22
C TRP A 70 14.40 2.39 16.50
N LEU A 71 14.14 1.10 16.31
CA LEU A 71 15.15 0.05 16.49
C LEU A 71 16.24 0.11 15.42
N ALA A 72 15.84 0.37 14.16
CA ALA A 72 16.78 0.51 13.05
C ALA A 72 17.81 1.63 13.27
N ASP A 73 17.38 2.74 13.87
CA ASP A 73 18.28 3.88 14.16
C ASP A 73 19.24 3.59 15.31
N ARG A 74 18.96 2.59 16.18
CA ARG A 74 19.79 2.22 17.33
C ARG A 74 20.66 0.99 17.11
N TRP A 75 20.21 0.09 16.26
CA TRP A 75 20.91 -1.17 16.01
C TRP A 75 21.60 -1.12 14.65
N SER A 76 20.95 -1.53 13.57
CA SER A 76 21.48 -1.50 12.20
C SER A 76 20.33 -1.62 11.21
N ARG A 77 20.26 -0.68 10.27
CA ARG A 77 19.26 -0.72 9.19
C ARG A 77 19.44 -1.95 8.30
N ARG A 78 20.68 -2.33 8.03
CA ARG A 78 21.00 -3.55 7.27
C ARG A 78 20.48 -4.79 7.99
N ASN A 79 20.72 -4.94 9.28
CA ASN A 79 20.27 -6.11 10.03
C ASN A 79 18.75 -6.11 10.22
N MET A 80 18.11 -4.96 10.35
CA MET A 80 16.65 -4.85 10.34
C MET A 80 16.05 -5.31 8.99
N MET A 81 16.65 -4.97 7.85
CA MET A 81 16.22 -5.47 6.55
C MET A 81 16.42 -6.97 6.40
N ALA A 82 17.49 -7.54 6.99
CA ALA A 82 17.66 -8.98 7.06
C ALA A 82 16.57 -9.64 7.92
N ALA A 83 16.23 -9.02 9.08
CA ALA A 83 15.13 -9.47 9.93
C ALA A 83 13.78 -9.42 9.21
N PHE A 84 13.53 -8.39 8.36
CA PHE A 84 12.37 -8.33 7.47
C PHE A 84 12.29 -9.59 6.59
N TYR A 85 13.31 -9.89 5.80
CA TYR A 85 13.29 -11.01 4.87
C TYR A 85 13.13 -12.35 5.59
N ILE A 86 14.01 -12.63 6.56
CA ILE A 86 14.04 -13.92 7.28
C ILE A 86 12.79 -14.08 8.13
N GLY A 87 12.37 -13.01 8.84
CA GLY A 87 11.20 -13.03 9.69
C GLY A 87 9.89 -13.23 8.91
N CYS A 88 9.72 -12.55 7.76
CA CYS A 88 8.59 -12.79 6.87
C CYS A 88 8.60 -14.26 6.38
N GLY A 89 9.76 -14.76 5.95
CA GLY A 89 9.89 -16.14 5.48
C GLY A 89 9.55 -17.16 6.56
N LEU A 90 10.07 -17.00 7.78
CA LEU A 90 9.77 -17.90 8.90
C LEU A 90 8.29 -17.84 9.31
N SER A 91 7.69 -16.64 9.28
CA SER A 91 6.26 -16.45 9.57
C SER A 91 5.37 -17.13 8.52
N LEU A 92 5.72 -17.02 7.24
CA LEU A 92 5.02 -17.72 6.16
C LEU A 92 5.19 -19.24 6.25
N ALA A 93 6.37 -19.73 6.61
CA ALA A 93 6.59 -21.16 6.86
C ALA A 93 5.74 -21.66 8.05
N ALA A 94 5.67 -20.88 9.13
CA ALA A 94 4.80 -21.18 10.26
C ALA A 94 3.31 -21.20 9.85
N ALA A 95 2.88 -20.27 8.98
CA ALA A 95 1.52 -20.28 8.45
C ALA A 95 1.25 -21.53 7.60
N ALA A 96 2.20 -21.94 6.74
CA ALA A 96 2.09 -23.16 5.93
C ALA A 96 1.99 -24.43 6.80
N LEU A 97 2.67 -24.46 7.94
CA LEU A 97 2.72 -25.58 8.85
C LEU A 97 1.67 -25.50 9.98
N ALA A 98 0.84 -24.47 9.98
CA ALA A 98 -0.15 -24.26 11.03
C ALA A 98 -1.11 -25.46 11.16
N PRO A 99 -1.22 -26.07 12.38
CA PRO A 99 -2.08 -27.23 12.61
C PRO A 99 -3.56 -26.83 12.82
N ASN A 100 -3.82 -25.56 13.13
CA ASN A 100 -5.15 -25.03 13.40
C ASN A 100 -5.23 -23.51 13.13
N LEU A 101 -6.43 -22.94 13.21
CA LEU A 101 -6.68 -21.52 12.92
C LEU A 101 -6.00 -20.57 13.90
N ILE A 102 -5.80 -20.96 15.16
CA ILE A 102 -5.10 -20.13 16.16
C ILE A 102 -3.62 -20.02 15.80
N ALA A 103 -2.99 -21.14 15.45
CA ALA A 103 -1.60 -21.15 15.00
C ALA A 103 -1.42 -20.35 13.69
N LEU A 104 -2.38 -20.46 12.78
CA LEU A 104 -2.40 -19.66 11.54
C LEU A 104 -2.49 -18.17 11.87
N ALA A 105 -3.40 -17.76 12.75
CA ALA A 105 -3.54 -16.36 13.17
C ALA A 105 -2.26 -15.82 13.84
N ALA A 106 -1.61 -16.63 14.69
CA ALA A 106 -0.35 -16.26 15.33
C ALA A 106 0.79 -16.10 14.32
N ALA A 107 0.87 -16.98 13.32
CA ALA A 107 1.85 -16.89 12.23
C ALA A 107 1.61 -15.65 11.35
N LEU A 108 0.34 -15.33 11.04
CA LEU A 108 -0.03 -14.11 10.32
C LEU A 108 0.29 -12.85 11.13
N PHE A 109 0.06 -12.85 12.44
CA PHE A 109 0.48 -11.75 13.31
C PHE A 109 2.00 -11.53 13.24
N ALA A 110 2.80 -12.60 13.36
CA ALA A 110 4.25 -12.51 13.23
C ALA A 110 4.66 -11.99 11.84
N LEU A 111 3.98 -12.41 10.79
CA LEU A 111 4.20 -11.87 9.44
C LEU A 111 4.01 -10.35 9.41
N GLY A 112 2.93 -9.83 10.01
CA GLY A 112 2.68 -8.40 10.11
C GLY A 112 3.77 -7.64 10.87
N VAL A 113 4.28 -8.23 11.97
CA VAL A 113 5.40 -7.64 12.74
C VAL A 113 6.65 -7.50 11.88
N PHE A 114 7.06 -8.53 11.17
CA PHE A 114 8.27 -8.48 10.35
C PHE A 114 8.09 -7.66 9.07
N ALA A 115 6.93 -7.71 8.42
CA ALA A 115 6.62 -6.90 7.25
C ALA A 115 6.63 -5.39 7.58
N SER A 116 6.22 -4.98 8.78
CA SER A 116 6.24 -3.58 9.22
C SER A 116 7.60 -2.89 9.14
N ILE A 117 8.70 -3.68 9.03
CA ILE A 117 10.08 -3.17 9.01
C ILE A 117 10.38 -2.43 7.70
N TYR A 118 9.86 -2.91 6.57
CA TYR A 118 10.29 -2.40 5.27
C TYR A 118 10.08 -0.89 5.10
N HIS A 119 8.89 -0.40 5.36
CA HIS A 119 8.56 1.00 5.06
C HIS A 119 9.43 2.02 5.83
N PRO A 120 9.61 1.95 7.15
CA PRO A 120 10.45 2.91 7.85
C PRO A 120 11.94 2.71 7.57
N VAL A 121 12.40 1.46 7.42
CA VAL A 121 13.83 1.14 7.33
C VAL A 121 14.32 1.12 5.89
N GLY A 122 13.65 0.37 5.02
CA GLY A 122 14.03 0.22 3.61
C GLY A 122 13.93 1.53 2.84
N MET A 123 12.86 2.33 3.08
CA MET A 123 12.70 3.64 2.46
C MET A 123 13.78 4.63 2.94
N ALA A 124 14.14 4.62 4.23
CA ALA A 124 15.21 5.46 4.73
C ALA A 124 16.55 5.13 4.07
N MET A 125 16.90 3.84 3.96
CA MET A 125 18.11 3.37 3.26
C MET A 125 18.08 3.75 1.77
N LEU A 126 16.93 3.59 1.10
CA LEU A 126 16.79 3.92 -0.31
C LEU A 126 17.02 5.41 -0.59
N ILE A 127 16.43 6.30 0.23
CA ILE A 127 16.58 7.74 0.12
C ILE A 127 18.05 8.16 0.33
N GLU A 128 18.74 7.52 1.26
CA GLU A 128 20.14 7.77 1.56
C GLU A 128 21.06 7.34 0.41
N MET A 129 20.81 6.18 -0.18
CA MET A 129 21.60 5.60 -1.27
C MET A 129 21.29 6.22 -2.64
N ALA A 130 20.16 6.91 -2.81
CA ALA A 130 19.70 7.43 -4.09
C ALA A 130 20.56 8.59 -4.60
N GLN A 131 21.11 8.49 -5.81
CA GLN A 131 21.75 9.61 -6.51
C GLN A 131 20.72 10.59 -7.08
N THR A 132 19.68 10.04 -7.74
CA THR A 132 18.50 10.77 -8.23
C THR A 132 17.28 10.28 -7.46
N ARG A 133 16.93 10.98 -6.39
CA ARG A 133 15.87 10.56 -5.46
C ARG A 133 14.55 10.29 -6.15
N GLY A 134 14.07 11.20 -6.99
CA GLY A 134 12.77 11.05 -7.65
C GLY A 134 12.68 9.78 -8.48
N ARG A 135 13.68 9.52 -9.34
CA ARG A 135 13.71 8.32 -10.20
C ARG A 135 13.82 7.02 -9.39
N THR A 136 14.67 7.02 -8.35
CA THR A 136 14.88 5.84 -7.51
C THR A 136 13.62 5.50 -6.71
N LEU A 137 12.95 6.50 -6.12
CA LEU A 137 11.72 6.31 -5.38
C LEU A 137 10.55 5.90 -6.29
N ALA A 138 10.45 6.50 -7.49
CA ALA A 138 9.44 6.12 -8.47
C ALA A 138 9.57 4.65 -8.90
N PHE A 139 10.81 4.21 -9.21
CA PHE A 139 11.05 2.81 -9.57
C PHE A 139 10.76 1.85 -8.39
N ASN A 140 11.13 2.23 -7.20
CA ASN A 140 10.80 1.47 -6.00
C ASN A 140 9.27 1.34 -5.79
N GLY A 141 8.52 2.43 -6.01
CA GLY A 141 7.07 2.40 -5.98
C GLY A 141 6.45 1.43 -7.01
N VAL A 142 7.02 1.40 -8.23
CA VAL A 142 6.61 0.41 -9.25
C VAL A 142 6.84 -1.03 -8.77
N CYS A 143 7.97 -1.29 -8.10
CA CYS A 143 8.25 -2.62 -7.54
C CYS A 143 7.21 -3.03 -6.48
N GLY A 144 6.86 -2.12 -5.55
CA GLY A 144 5.82 -2.38 -4.55
C GLY A 144 4.46 -2.69 -5.18
N ASN A 145 4.04 -1.87 -6.14
CA ASN A 145 2.78 -2.09 -6.86
C ASN A 145 2.76 -3.40 -7.63
N LEU A 146 3.90 -3.79 -8.23
CA LEU A 146 4.02 -5.06 -8.92
C LEU A 146 3.90 -6.24 -7.94
N GLY A 147 4.49 -6.12 -6.74
CA GLY A 147 4.33 -7.09 -5.67
C GLY A 147 2.87 -7.28 -5.28
N ALA A 148 2.15 -6.18 -5.05
CA ALA A 148 0.72 -6.21 -4.75
C ALA A 148 -0.11 -6.82 -5.89
N ALA A 149 0.17 -6.42 -7.13
CA ALA A 149 -0.55 -6.90 -8.31
C ALA A 149 -0.38 -8.42 -8.53
N LEU A 150 0.82 -8.93 -8.33
CA LEU A 150 1.13 -10.36 -8.57
C LEU A 150 0.70 -11.27 -7.40
N ALA A 151 0.43 -10.72 -6.22
CA ALA A 151 0.15 -11.51 -5.02
C ALA A 151 -1.02 -12.47 -5.22
N ALA A 152 -2.16 -11.98 -5.72
CA ALA A 152 -3.35 -12.81 -5.90
C ALA A 152 -3.15 -13.90 -6.94
N GLY A 153 -2.57 -13.57 -8.11
CA GLY A 153 -2.35 -14.54 -9.19
C GLY A 153 -1.38 -15.64 -8.79
N ILE A 154 -0.24 -15.27 -8.19
CA ILE A 154 0.77 -16.24 -7.75
C ILE A 154 0.25 -17.09 -6.58
N ALA A 155 -0.40 -16.47 -5.57
CA ALA A 155 -0.96 -17.21 -4.44
C ALA A 155 -2.06 -18.20 -4.90
N ALA A 156 -2.94 -17.78 -5.82
CA ALA A 156 -3.97 -18.64 -6.37
C ALA A 156 -3.38 -19.80 -7.20
N ALA A 157 -2.37 -19.54 -8.03
CA ALA A 157 -1.69 -20.59 -8.80
C ALA A 157 -1.00 -21.61 -7.88
N LEU A 158 -0.23 -21.13 -6.90
CA LEU A 158 0.42 -22.01 -5.93
C LEU A 158 -0.60 -22.80 -5.09
N ALA A 159 -1.69 -22.16 -4.67
CA ALA A 159 -2.76 -22.84 -3.95
C ALA A 159 -3.45 -23.91 -4.79
N SER A 160 -3.66 -23.65 -6.09
CA SER A 160 -4.27 -24.60 -7.01
C SER A 160 -3.38 -25.80 -7.33
N TRP A 161 -2.05 -25.61 -7.41
CA TRP A 161 -1.12 -26.69 -7.76
C TRP A 161 -0.54 -27.44 -6.57
N LEU A 162 -0.28 -26.74 -5.46
CA LEU A 162 0.43 -27.27 -4.28
C LEU A 162 -0.43 -27.25 -3.01
N GLY A 163 -1.72 -26.88 -3.13
CA GLY A 163 -2.59 -26.63 -2.01
C GLY A 163 -2.29 -25.32 -1.29
N TRP A 164 -3.19 -24.91 -0.40
CA TRP A 164 -3.09 -23.64 0.32
C TRP A 164 -1.78 -23.48 1.13
N ARG A 165 -1.22 -24.59 1.64
CA ARG A 165 0.07 -24.61 2.34
C ARG A 165 1.22 -24.25 1.40
N GLY A 166 1.19 -24.69 0.15
CA GLY A 166 2.16 -24.35 -0.87
C GLY A 166 2.20 -22.86 -1.20
N ALA A 167 1.05 -22.19 -1.16
CA ALA A 167 0.94 -20.75 -1.37
C ALA A 167 1.69 -19.92 -0.31
N PHE A 168 1.89 -20.45 0.89
CA PHE A 168 2.72 -19.84 1.93
C PHE A 168 4.18 -20.36 1.89
N MET A 169 4.38 -21.66 1.71
CA MET A 169 5.72 -22.28 1.81
C MET A 169 6.67 -21.82 0.69
N VAL A 170 6.20 -21.70 -0.55
CA VAL A 170 7.08 -21.27 -1.65
C VAL A 170 7.58 -19.83 -1.44
N PRO A 171 6.72 -18.83 -1.15
CA PRO A 171 7.19 -17.50 -0.79
C PRO A 171 8.04 -17.46 0.49
N ALA A 172 7.80 -18.35 1.45
CA ALA A 172 8.63 -18.48 2.64
C ALA A 172 10.07 -18.76 2.28
N LEU A 173 10.31 -19.76 1.43
CA LEU A 173 11.64 -20.11 0.94
C LEU A 173 12.29 -18.96 0.19
N VAL A 174 11.55 -18.28 -0.69
CA VAL A 174 12.04 -17.11 -1.41
C VAL A 174 12.50 -16.01 -0.45
N CYS A 175 11.71 -15.70 0.57
CA CYS A 175 12.05 -14.69 1.57
C CYS A 175 13.32 -15.07 2.36
N VAL A 176 13.40 -16.30 2.88
CA VAL A 176 14.57 -16.76 3.66
C VAL A 176 15.83 -16.76 2.81
N LEU A 177 15.78 -17.32 1.60
CA LEU A 177 16.93 -17.36 0.69
C LEU A 177 17.38 -15.94 0.28
N THR A 178 16.41 -15.03 0.05
CA THR A 178 16.73 -13.61 -0.18
C THR A 178 17.40 -12.97 1.02
N GLY A 179 16.94 -13.25 2.25
CA GLY A 179 17.53 -12.73 3.47
C GLY A 179 18.96 -13.20 3.68
N ILE A 180 19.25 -14.47 3.41
CA ILE A 180 20.61 -15.04 3.44
C ILE A 180 21.48 -14.38 2.39
N ALA A 181 21.02 -14.26 1.15
CA ALA A 181 21.76 -13.60 0.08
C ALA A 181 22.01 -12.10 0.39
N TYR A 182 21.03 -11.42 0.98
CA TYR A 182 21.15 -10.04 1.42
C TYR A 182 22.27 -9.86 2.45
N LEU A 183 22.32 -10.72 3.48
CA LEU A 183 23.36 -10.72 4.51
C LEU A 183 24.76 -11.01 3.91
N ALA A 184 24.85 -11.84 2.91
CA ALA A 184 26.12 -12.18 2.26
C ALA A 184 26.65 -11.08 1.33
N ILE A 185 25.73 -10.28 0.73
CA ILE A 185 26.08 -9.34 -0.37
C ILE A 185 26.14 -7.90 0.10
N VAL A 186 25.26 -7.50 1.05
CA VAL A 186 25.14 -6.10 1.50
C VAL A 186 25.95 -5.92 2.79
N PRO A 187 27.02 -5.10 2.78
CA PRO A 187 27.82 -4.83 3.98
C PRO A 187 27.05 -3.97 4.98
N ASP A 188 27.47 -4.01 6.24
CA ASP A 188 26.97 -3.13 7.29
C ASP A 188 27.85 -1.89 7.40
N ASP A 189 27.55 -0.87 6.61
CA ASP A 189 28.38 0.32 6.48
C ASP A 189 28.14 1.39 7.57
N GLY A 190 27.32 1.11 8.58
CA GLY A 190 27.06 2.00 9.73
C GLY A 190 26.53 3.39 9.34
N HIS A 191 25.62 3.47 8.39
CA HIS A 191 25.17 4.71 7.76
C HIS A 191 24.57 5.72 8.74
N LYS A 192 25.07 6.95 8.69
CA LYS A 192 24.54 8.12 9.41
C LYS A 192 23.67 8.94 8.47
N ALA A 193 22.43 9.20 8.87
CA ALA A 193 21.47 9.98 8.09
C ALA A 193 21.95 11.40 7.78
N GLY A 194 22.07 11.73 6.50
CA GLY A 194 22.33 13.08 6.02
C GLY A 194 21.03 13.88 5.87
N LYS A 195 20.88 14.99 6.59
CA LYS A 195 19.77 15.93 6.42
C LYS A 195 19.98 16.79 5.18
N ARG A 196 19.11 16.74 4.17
CA ARG A 196 19.00 17.76 3.12
C ARG A 196 17.53 18.09 2.90
N GLY A 197 17.19 19.38 3.05
CA GLY A 197 15.86 19.91 2.80
C GLY A 197 15.63 20.29 1.33
N THR A 198 14.38 20.30 0.92
CA THR A 198 13.87 20.85 -0.36
C THR A 198 12.86 21.96 -0.05
N VAL A 199 12.79 23.01 -0.85
CA VAL A 199 11.95 24.20 -0.61
C VAL A 199 10.49 23.93 -0.98
N ALA A 200 9.52 24.42 -0.18
CA ALA A 200 8.10 24.33 -0.48
C ALA A 200 7.72 25.24 -1.67
N ASP A 201 6.92 24.71 -2.60
CA ASP A 201 6.52 25.46 -3.80
C ASP A 201 5.48 26.55 -3.48
N VAL A 202 4.64 26.35 -2.45
CA VAL A 202 3.58 27.29 -2.04
C VAL A 202 3.50 27.38 -0.51
N VAL A 203 3.54 28.62 0.02
CA VAL A 203 3.41 28.87 1.46
C VAL A 203 1.96 29.23 1.80
N LEU A 204 1.29 28.35 2.55
CA LEU A 204 -0.02 28.63 3.13
C LEU A 204 0.09 29.52 4.37
N SER A 205 -0.92 30.40 4.60
CA SER A 205 -1.02 31.11 5.88
C SER A 205 -1.17 30.08 7.04
N PRO A 206 -0.77 30.41 8.29
CA PRO A 206 -0.84 29.45 9.40
C PRO A 206 -2.24 28.88 9.63
N LYS A 207 -3.28 29.71 9.49
CA LYS A 207 -4.69 29.26 9.58
C LYS A 207 -5.07 28.32 8.43
N ALA A 208 -4.68 28.66 7.19
CA ALA A 208 -4.94 27.82 6.03
C ALA A 208 -4.19 26.48 6.11
N ALA A 209 -2.94 26.49 6.59
CA ALA A 209 -2.17 25.28 6.83
C ALA A 209 -2.85 24.35 7.85
N LEU A 210 -3.35 24.90 8.98
CA LEU A 210 -4.06 24.09 9.98
C LEU A 210 -5.33 23.45 9.40
N VAL A 211 -6.13 24.20 8.65
CA VAL A 211 -7.34 23.70 7.96
C VAL A 211 -6.97 22.65 6.93
N PHE A 212 -5.94 22.89 6.10
CA PHE A 212 -5.43 21.95 5.12
C PHE A 212 -5.03 20.62 5.76
N PHE A 213 -4.24 20.64 6.84
CA PHE A 213 -3.84 19.43 7.54
C PHE A 213 -5.02 18.71 8.20
N GLY A 214 -5.98 19.43 8.79
CA GLY A 214 -7.19 18.84 9.35
C GLY A 214 -7.99 18.08 8.29
N ILE A 215 -8.24 18.70 7.14
CA ILE A 215 -8.92 18.05 6.00
C ILE A 215 -8.08 16.85 5.51
N TYR A 216 -6.76 17.02 5.43
CA TYR A 216 -5.88 15.97 4.91
C TYR A 216 -5.80 14.75 5.82
N ILE A 217 -5.93 14.90 7.14
CA ILE A 217 -6.07 13.78 8.09
C ILE A 217 -7.33 12.97 7.77
N VAL A 218 -8.46 13.63 7.58
CA VAL A 218 -9.73 12.97 7.21
C VAL A 218 -9.57 12.21 5.89
N ILE A 219 -9.01 12.87 4.86
CA ILE A 219 -8.72 12.22 3.57
C ILE A 219 -7.81 11.00 3.76
N SER A 220 -6.76 11.09 4.58
CA SER A 220 -5.81 9.99 4.79
C SER A 220 -6.48 8.77 5.43
N VAL A 221 -7.36 8.98 6.40
CA VAL A 221 -8.11 7.89 7.05
C VAL A 221 -9.12 7.28 6.08
N THR A 222 -9.96 8.09 5.45
CA THR A 222 -11.04 7.58 4.58
C THR A 222 -10.50 6.94 3.31
N SER A 223 -9.49 7.54 2.67
CA SER A 223 -8.84 6.94 1.50
C SER A 223 -8.02 5.71 1.87
N GLY A 224 -7.38 5.71 3.04
CA GLY A 224 -6.65 4.55 3.55
C GLY A 224 -7.58 3.36 3.81
N LEU A 225 -8.73 3.58 4.43
CA LEU A 225 -9.76 2.55 4.61
C LEU A 225 -10.28 2.03 3.27
N THR A 226 -10.62 2.93 2.33
CA THR A 226 -11.09 2.54 0.99
C THR A 226 -10.03 1.73 0.25
N PHE A 227 -8.76 2.21 0.27
CA PHE A 227 -7.63 1.52 -0.37
C PHE A 227 -7.47 0.10 0.17
N ASN A 228 -7.32 -0.04 1.48
CA ASN A 228 -7.07 -1.34 2.09
C ASN A 228 -8.28 -2.27 1.95
N THR A 229 -9.51 -1.77 2.12
CA THR A 229 -10.72 -2.59 1.97
C THR A 229 -10.85 -3.14 0.56
N LEU A 230 -10.72 -2.28 -0.47
CA LEU A 230 -10.85 -2.74 -1.86
C LEU A 230 -9.70 -3.69 -2.23
N THR A 231 -8.47 -3.37 -1.85
CA THR A 231 -7.29 -4.20 -2.14
C THR A 231 -7.39 -5.59 -1.51
N ILE A 232 -7.81 -5.67 -0.25
CA ILE A 232 -7.91 -6.93 0.50
C ILE A 232 -9.13 -7.75 0.04
N ALA A 233 -10.26 -7.10 -0.20
CA ALA A 233 -11.50 -7.76 -0.56
C ALA A 233 -11.58 -8.17 -2.04
N LEU A 234 -10.77 -7.58 -2.92
CA LEU A 234 -10.87 -7.75 -4.38
C LEU A 234 -10.91 -9.20 -4.84
N PRO A 235 -10.05 -10.14 -4.36
CA PRO A 235 -10.12 -11.53 -4.77
C PRO A 235 -11.48 -12.17 -4.44
N LYS A 236 -12.01 -11.92 -3.24
CA LYS A 236 -13.28 -12.50 -2.81
C LYS A 236 -14.50 -11.85 -3.46
N ILE A 237 -14.44 -10.53 -3.76
CA ILE A 237 -15.49 -9.87 -4.56
C ILE A 237 -15.61 -10.53 -5.94
N LEU A 238 -14.48 -10.85 -6.56
CA LEU A 238 -14.48 -11.56 -7.86
C LEU A 238 -14.97 -13.00 -7.71
N ASP A 239 -14.53 -13.71 -6.68
CA ASP A 239 -14.96 -15.09 -6.39
C ASP A 239 -16.48 -15.20 -6.26
N GLU A 240 -17.11 -14.32 -5.48
CA GLU A 240 -18.57 -14.37 -5.25
C GLU A 240 -19.41 -13.83 -6.42
N ARG A 241 -18.89 -12.88 -7.22
CA ARG A 241 -19.70 -12.17 -8.22
C ARG A 241 -19.44 -12.57 -9.67
N LEU A 242 -18.40 -13.37 -9.94
CA LEU A 242 -18.19 -13.91 -11.30
C LEU A 242 -19.05 -15.13 -11.60
N GLY A 243 -19.66 -15.73 -10.59
CA GLY A 243 -20.52 -16.90 -10.69
C GLY A 243 -19.89 -18.18 -10.18
N GLU A 244 -20.75 -19.18 -9.93
CA GLU A 244 -20.32 -20.47 -9.40
C GLU A 244 -19.39 -21.22 -10.36
N GLY A 245 -18.38 -21.88 -9.80
CA GLY A 245 -17.46 -22.74 -10.54
C GLY A 245 -16.26 -22.03 -11.20
N VAL A 246 -16.04 -20.74 -10.95
CA VAL A 246 -14.82 -20.06 -11.41
C VAL A 246 -13.62 -20.57 -10.59
N PRO A 247 -12.60 -21.19 -11.23
CA PRO A 247 -11.45 -21.71 -10.50
C PRO A 247 -10.65 -20.61 -9.79
N LEU A 248 -10.11 -20.91 -8.60
CA LEU A 248 -9.32 -19.94 -7.81
C LEU A 248 -8.18 -19.30 -8.63
N ILE A 249 -7.53 -20.07 -9.50
CA ILE A 249 -6.47 -19.56 -10.39
C ILE A 249 -6.99 -18.47 -11.35
N ALA A 250 -8.22 -18.58 -11.83
CA ALA A 250 -8.85 -17.57 -12.68
C ALA A 250 -9.20 -16.32 -11.86
N VAL A 251 -9.75 -16.48 -10.67
CA VAL A 251 -10.02 -15.38 -9.71
C VAL A 251 -8.74 -14.62 -9.43
N GLY A 252 -7.64 -15.32 -9.11
CA GLY A 252 -6.34 -14.70 -8.86
C GLY A 252 -5.76 -13.97 -10.07
N GLY A 253 -5.90 -14.58 -11.27
CA GLY A 253 -5.45 -13.97 -12.53
C GLY A 253 -6.21 -12.68 -12.86
N LEU A 254 -7.55 -12.69 -12.72
CA LEU A 254 -8.40 -11.51 -12.92
C LEU A 254 -8.11 -10.41 -11.87
N THR A 255 -7.91 -10.81 -10.61
CA THR A 255 -7.48 -9.89 -9.56
C THR A 255 -6.16 -9.21 -9.95
N THR A 256 -5.17 -9.96 -10.38
CA THR A 256 -3.90 -9.42 -10.89
C THR A 256 -4.11 -8.45 -12.05
N ALA A 257 -4.95 -8.78 -13.02
CA ALA A 257 -5.25 -7.90 -14.16
C ALA A 257 -5.86 -6.56 -13.70
N VAL A 258 -6.79 -6.58 -12.74
CA VAL A 258 -7.39 -5.37 -12.17
C VAL A 258 -6.34 -4.52 -11.43
N PHE A 259 -5.44 -5.13 -10.66
CA PHE A 259 -4.32 -4.41 -10.03
C PHE A 259 -3.37 -3.78 -11.04
N LEU A 260 -3.06 -4.48 -12.14
CA LEU A 260 -2.20 -3.96 -13.20
C LEU A 260 -2.81 -2.72 -13.87
N CYS A 261 -4.15 -2.61 -14.00
CA CYS A 261 -4.80 -1.38 -14.43
C CYS A 261 -4.46 -0.20 -13.50
N GLY A 262 -4.40 -0.44 -12.17
CA GLY A 262 -3.95 0.55 -11.20
C GLY A 262 -2.50 0.99 -11.42
N ALA A 263 -1.59 0.05 -11.62
CA ALA A 263 -0.18 0.34 -11.87
C ALA A 263 0.02 1.16 -13.17
N VAL A 264 -0.70 0.83 -14.24
CA VAL A 264 -0.68 1.58 -15.51
C VAL A 264 -1.24 3.00 -15.30
N ALA A 265 -2.36 3.15 -14.61
CA ALA A 265 -2.95 4.45 -14.30
C ALA A 265 -2.00 5.34 -13.49
N GLN A 266 -1.25 4.78 -12.55
CA GLN A 266 -0.26 5.50 -11.76
C GLN A 266 0.87 6.07 -12.63
N ILE A 267 1.34 5.33 -13.63
CA ILE A 267 2.35 5.83 -14.60
C ILE A 267 1.76 6.95 -15.46
N ALA A 268 0.51 6.79 -15.93
CA ALA A 268 -0.16 7.78 -16.75
C ALA A 268 -0.40 9.09 -15.99
N ILE A 269 -0.84 8.99 -14.72
CA ILE A 269 -1.10 10.16 -13.89
C ILE A 269 0.18 10.95 -13.59
N GLY A 270 1.33 10.26 -13.45
CA GLY A 270 2.63 10.90 -13.26
C GLY A 270 3.00 11.86 -14.40
N ARG A 271 2.50 11.63 -15.64
CA ARG A 271 2.67 12.55 -16.76
C ARG A 271 1.60 13.64 -16.78
N LEU A 272 0.39 13.32 -16.34
CA LEU A 272 -0.74 14.26 -16.40
C LEU A 272 -0.63 15.38 -15.36
N VAL A 273 0.00 15.14 -14.21
CA VAL A 273 0.24 16.16 -13.17
C VAL A 273 1.14 17.33 -13.63
N GLU A 274 1.92 17.12 -14.71
CA GLU A 274 2.73 18.18 -15.33
C GLU A 274 1.88 19.18 -16.15
N ARG A 275 0.65 18.79 -16.51
CA ARG A 275 -0.24 19.58 -17.40
C ARG A 275 -1.50 20.08 -16.70
N VAL A 276 -1.92 19.45 -15.62
CA VAL A 276 -3.15 19.78 -14.91
C VAL A 276 -2.82 20.07 -13.43
N ALA A 277 -3.44 21.10 -12.87
CA ALA A 277 -3.24 21.44 -11.46
C ALA A 277 -3.53 20.23 -10.56
N PRO A 278 -2.58 19.83 -9.68
CA PRO A 278 -2.71 18.61 -8.87
C PRO A 278 -3.99 18.54 -8.02
N THR A 279 -4.48 19.68 -7.52
CA THR A 279 -5.71 19.73 -6.72
C THR A 279 -6.97 19.40 -7.53
N HIS A 280 -7.08 19.90 -8.78
CA HIS A 280 -8.18 19.56 -9.68
C HIS A 280 -8.11 18.11 -10.14
N LEU A 281 -6.90 17.65 -10.45
CA LEU A 281 -6.67 16.25 -10.82
C LEU A 281 -7.05 15.31 -9.67
N PHE A 282 -6.78 15.71 -8.43
CA PHE A 282 -7.18 14.96 -7.24
C PHE A 282 -8.71 14.80 -7.16
N ALA A 283 -9.45 15.89 -7.39
CA ALA A 283 -10.92 15.85 -7.39
C ALA A 283 -11.47 14.94 -8.50
N ILE A 284 -10.92 15.03 -9.73
CA ILE A 284 -11.33 14.18 -10.85
C ILE A 284 -11.09 12.70 -10.53
N VAL A 285 -9.92 12.36 -10.02
CA VAL A 285 -9.55 10.98 -9.71
C VAL A 285 -10.45 10.39 -8.62
N VAL A 286 -10.75 11.17 -7.57
CA VAL A 286 -11.66 10.69 -6.49
C VAL A 286 -13.11 10.57 -7.00
N ALA A 287 -13.54 11.42 -7.91
CA ALA A 287 -14.85 11.29 -8.56
C ALA A 287 -14.93 10.01 -9.41
N LEU A 288 -13.89 9.70 -10.20
CA LEU A 288 -13.80 8.46 -10.98
C LEU A 288 -13.76 7.22 -10.06
N GLN A 289 -13.08 7.30 -8.93
CA GLN A 289 -13.07 6.23 -7.93
C GLN A 289 -14.46 5.99 -7.35
N LEU A 290 -15.17 7.05 -6.97
CA LEU A 290 -16.55 6.95 -6.48
C LEU A 290 -17.47 6.32 -7.53
N ALA A 291 -17.37 6.77 -8.78
CA ALA A 291 -18.16 6.21 -9.89
C ALA A 291 -17.86 4.71 -10.08
N GLY A 292 -16.59 4.32 -10.09
CA GLY A 292 -16.18 2.92 -10.24
C GLY A 292 -16.68 2.04 -9.09
N ILE A 293 -16.52 2.48 -7.84
CA ILE A 293 -16.99 1.73 -6.64
C ILE A 293 -18.53 1.60 -6.66
N THR A 294 -19.25 2.69 -6.95
CA THR A 294 -20.70 2.67 -7.03
C THR A 294 -21.18 1.76 -8.16
N TRP A 295 -20.49 1.80 -9.31
CA TRP A 295 -20.82 0.89 -10.42
C TRP A 295 -20.54 -0.57 -10.03
N SER A 296 -19.42 -0.87 -9.38
CA SER A 296 -19.08 -2.23 -8.96
C SER A 296 -20.05 -2.82 -7.95
N SER A 297 -20.80 -2.01 -7.18
CA SER A 297 -21.80 -2.50 -6.23
C SER A 297 -23.00 -3.19 -6.91
N GLN A 298 -23.28 -2.85 -8.17
CA GLN A 298 -24.43 -3.39 -8.92
C GLN A 298 -24.02 -4.22 -10.15
N ALA A 299 -22.73 -4.19 -10.52
CA ALA A 299 -22.23 -4.83 -11.71
C ALA A 299 -21.95 -6.32 -11.51
N THR A 300 -22.10 -7.10 -12.59
CA THR A 300 -21.77 -8.53 -12.67
C THR A 300 -20.96 -8.81 -13.93
N GLY A 301 -20.30 -9.97 -14.00
CA GLY A 301 -19.56 -10.42 -15.18
C GLY A 301 -18.51 -9.41 -15.67
N GLY A 302 -18.47 -9.14 -16.97
CA GLY A 302 -17.50 -8.21 -17.58
C GLY A 302 -17.65 -6.76 -17.12
N ALA A 303 -18.88 -6.31 -16.80
CA ALA A 303 -19.14 -4.98 -16.27
C ALA A 303 -18.52 -4.80 -14.87
N LEU A 304 -18.54 -5.84 -14.03
CA LEU A 304 -17.87 -5.84 -12.73
C LEU A 304 -16.36 -5.66 -12.89
N LEU A 305 -15.76 -6.40 -13.82
CA LEU A 305 -14.30 -6.27 -14.08
C LEU A 305 -13.94 -4.86 -14.53
N ALA A 306 -14.72 -4.25 -15.41
CA ALA A 306 -14.52 -2.87 -15.87
C ALA A 306 -14.67 -1.86 -14.72
N ALA A 307 -15.70 -2.03 -13.86
CA ALA A 307 -15.94 -1.16 -12.71
C ALA A 307 -14.83 -1.27 -11.67
N LEU A 308 -14.35 -2.49 -11.36
CA LEU A 308 -13.24 -2.71 -10.45
C LEU A 308 -11.92 -2.22 -11.03
N ALA A 309 -11.68 -2.38 -12.34
CA ALA A 309 -10.50 -1.82 -13.01
C ALA A 309 -10.49 -0.28 -12.95
N LEU A 310 -11.63 0.37 -13.19
CA LEU A 310 -11.78 1.82 -13.02
C LEU A 310 -11.51 2.24 -11.57
N SER A 311 -12.10 1.54 -10.60
CA SER A 311 -11.91 1.81 -9.17
C SER A 311 -10.44 1.71 -8.77
N MET A 312 -9.76 0.64 -9.21
CA MET A 312 -8.36 0.39 -8.88
C MET A 312 -7.43 1.39 -9.59
N ALA A 313 -7.70 1.71 -10.86
CA ALA A 313 -6.98 2.74 -11.61
C ALA A 313 -7.05 4.11 -10.92
N ALA A 314 -8.24 4.52 -10.52
CA ALA A 314 -8.47 5.77 -9.80
C ALA A 314 -7.84 5.75 -8.39
N LEU A 315 -7.90 4.63 -7.68
CA LEU A 315 -7.32 4.43 -6.36
C LEU A 315 -5.79 4.64 -6.35
N TYR A 316 -5.07 4.02 -7.29
CA TYR A 316 -3.62 4.17 -7.41
C TYR A 316 -3.22 5.57 -7.90
N ALA A 317 -4.00 6.15 -8.81
CA ALA A 317 -3.84 7.53 -9.25
C ALA A 317 -4.01 8.50 -8.07
N GLN A 318 -5.02 8.28 -7.22
CA GLN A 318 -5.29 9.08 -6.02
C GLN A 318 -4.11 9.12 -5.06
N VAL A 319 -3.44 7.99 -4.81
CA VAL A 319 -2.25 7.94 -3.93
C VAL A 319 -1.18 8.89 -4.45
N THR A 320 -0.85 8.80 -5.75
CA THR A 320 0.19 9.63 -6.38
C THR A 320 -0.14 11.11 -6.34
N VAL A 321 -1.37 11.48 -6.73
CA VAL A 321 -1.79 12.89 -6.75
C VAL A 321 -1.89 13.45 -5.33
N GLY A 322 -2.38 12.65 -4.38
CA GLY A 322 -2.43 13.01 -2.98
C GLY A 322 -1.04 13.31 -2.41
N ASP A 323 -0.03 12.47 -2.70
CA ASP A 323 1.35 12.72 -2.28
C ASP A 323 1.89 14.04 -2.83
N LEU A 324 1.61 14.34 -4.09
CA LEU A 324 2.01 15.60 -4.73
C LEU A 324 1.33 16.82 -4.11
N VAL A 325 0.02 16.75 -3.86
CA VAL A 325 -0.72 17.82 -3.20
C VAL A 325 -0.16 18.08 -1.81
N MET A 326 0.08 17.03 -1.01
CA MET A 326 0.70 17.17 0.30
C MET A 326 2.10 17.80 0.21
N ALA A 327 2.95 17.32 -0.69
CA ALA A 327 4.30 17.83 -0.87
C ALA A 327 4.31 19.32 -1.25
N ARG A 328 3.40 19.73 -2.15
CA ARG A 328 3.33 21.10 -2.69
C ARG A 328 2.90 22.13 -1.63
N TYR A 329 1.95 21.77 -0.76
CA TYR A 329 1.35 22.69 0.22
C TYR A 329 1.88 22.52 1.64
N THR A 330 2.91 21.70 1.84
CA THR A 330 3.54 21.49 3.15
C THR A 330 4.94 22.10 3.19
N ALA A 331 5.16 23.00 4.13
CA ALA A 331 6.49 23.58 4.35
C ALA A 331 7.54 22.50 4.67
N ASP A 332 8.77 22.67 4.19
CA ASP A 332 9.86 21.69 4.33
C ASP A 332 10.11 21.21 5.75
N ALA A 333 10.05 22.13 6.71
CA ALA A 333 10.26 21.82 8.13
C ALA A 333 9.23 20.81 8.69
N TRP A 334 8.03 20.72 8.07
CA TRP A 334 6.94 19.88 8.50
C TRP A 334 6.65 18.70 7.55
N ARG A 335 7.17 18.72 6.33
CA ARG A 335 6.87 17.75 5.27
C ARG A 335 7.11 16.31 5.71
N GLY A 336 8.26 16.04 6.32
CA GLY A 336 8.55 14.69 6.82
C GLY A 336 7.56 14.21 7.88
N ARG A 337 7.14 15.09 8.80
CA ARG A 337 6.15 14.77 9.84
C ARG A 337 4.76 14.55 9.25
N ALA A 338 4.35 15.36 8.28
CA ALA A 338 3.07 15.24 7.59
C ALA A 338 2.96 13.89 6.86
N PHE A 339 4.01 13.50 6.11
CA PHE A 339 4.06 12.20 5.46
C PHE A 339 4.08 11.04 6.46
N ALA A 340 4.82 11.16 7.56
CA ALA A 340 4.86 10.13 8.61
C ALA A 340 3.46 9.91 9.22
N VAL A 341 2.73 10.98 9.55
CA VAL A 341 1.35 10.89 10.05
C VAL A 341 0.44 10.26 9.00
N ARG A 342 0.52 10.69 7.74
CA ARG A 342 -0.29 10.12 6.65
C ARG A 342 -0.09 8.62 6.50
N TYR A 343 1.16 8.16 6.38
CA TYR A 343 1.46 6.74 6.20
C TYR A 343 1.06 5.92 7.44
N PHE A 344 1.31 6.45 8.63
CA PHE A 344 0.87 5.80 9.86
C PHE A 344 -0.65 5.59 9.88
N LEU A 345 -1.44 6.63 9.55
CA LEU A 345 -2.89 6.52 9.48
C LEU A 345 -3.34 5.50 8.41
N THR A 346 -2.67 5.46 7.26
CA THR A 346 -2.97 4.50 6.19
C THR A 346 -2.67 3.05 6.62
N PHE A 347 -1.57 2.83 7.34
CA PHE A 347 -1.20 1.50 7.83
C PHE A 347 -2.12 1.03 8.98
N VAL A 348 -2.47 1.91 9.91
CA VAL A 348 -3.46 1.57 10.95
C VAL A 348 -4.83 1.27 10.32
N ALA A 349 -5.21 2.01 9.28
CA ALA A 349 -6.44 1.77 8.55
C ALA A 349 -6.50 0.36 7.93
N SER A 350 -5.36 -0.28 7.62
CA SER A 350 -5.34 -1.64 7.06
C SER A 350 -5.92 -2.68 8.03
N GLY A 351 -5.55 -2.60 9.30
CA GLY A 351 -6.10 -3.49 10.33
C GLY A 351 -7.61 -3.26 10.56
N VAL A 352 -8.03 -1.99 10.59
CA VAL A 352 -9.46 -1.63 10.69
C VAL A 352 -10.23 -2.13 9.47
N ALA A 353 -9.65 -2.04 8.26
CA ALA A 353 -10.27 -2.50 7.02
C ALA A 353 -10.58 -4.00 7.06
N VAL A 354 -9.65 -4.85 7.52
CA VAL A 354 -9.89 -6.31 7.62
C VAL A 354 -11.03 -6.61 8.58
N GLY A 355 -11.04 -5.99 9.76
CA GLY A 355 -12.14 -6.15 10.72
C GLY A 355 -13.48 -5.66 10.17
N ALA A 356 -13.47 -4.54 9.44
CA ALA A 356 -14.66 -4.00 8.79
C ALA A 356 -15.17 -4.92 7.67
N ILE A 357 -14.28 -5.49 6.83
CA ILE A 357 -14.64 -6.49 5.82
C ILE A 357 -15.35 -7.68 6.49
N ALA A 358 -14.75 -8.24 7.55
CA ALA A 358 -15.32 -9.38 8.26
C ALA A 358 -16.73 -9.08 8.80
N LEU A 359 -16.91 -7.93 9.45
CA LEU A 359 -18.17 -7.52 10.05
C LEU A 359 -19.24 -7.20 8.99
N LEU A 360 -18.92 -6.38 8.01
CA LEU A 360 -19.86 -5.93 6.98
C LEU A 360 -20.25 -7.08 6.05
N HIS A 361 -19.29 -7.93 5.67
CA HIS A 361 -19.55 -9.11 4.85
C HIS A 361 -20.48 -10.09 5.57
N ARG A 362 -20.29 -10.32 6.88
CA ARG A 362 -21.19 -11.15 7.69
C ARG A 362 -22.61 -10.60 7.72
N SER A 363 -22.77 -9.27 7.71
CA SER A 363 -24.06 -8.60 7.87
C SER A 363 -24.87 -8.47 6.56
N GLY A 364 -24.20 -8.33 5.42
CA GLY A 364 -24.87 -8.07 4.14
C GLY A 364 -23.97 -8.31 2.91
N GLY A 365 -22.97 -9.19 3.03
CA GLY A 365 -22.09 -9.53 1.92
C GLY A 365 -21.27 -8.34 1.41
N PHE A 366 -20.78 -8.45 0.18
CA PHE A 366 -20.01 -7.36 -0.43
C PHE A 366 -20.84 -6.16 -0.82
N ASP A 367 -22.17 -6.22 -0.83
CA ASP A 367 -22.99 -5.03 -1.01
C ASP A 367 -22.75 -4.02 0.10
N PHE A 368 -22.74 -4.47 1.36
CA PHE A 368 -22.47 -3.62 2.52
C PHE A 368 -21.02 -3.11 2.53
N VAL A 369 -20.06 -3.95 2.15
CA VAL A 369 -18.66 -3.53 2.04
C VAL A 369 -18.49 -2.43 0.99
N LEU A 370 -19.05 -2.60 -0.21
CA LEU A 370 -18.94 -1.65 -1.32
C LEU A 370 -19.68 -0.34 -1.02
N ILE A 371 -20.86 -0.41 -0.40
CA ILE A 371 -21.59 0.79 0.06
C ILE A 371 -20.78 1.55 1.10
N ALA A 372 -20.16 0.86 2.06
CA ALA A 372 -19.35 1.51 3.08
C ALA A 372 -18.14 2.23 2.47
N ILE A 373 -17.40 1.62 1.54
CA ILE A 373 -16.27 2.29 0.90
C ILE A 373 -16.72 3.39 -0.09
N ALA A 374 -17.90 3.28 -0.69
CA ALA A 374 -18.49 4.39 -1.45
C ALA A 374 -18.78 5.59 -0.55
N ALA A 375 -19.37 5.37 0.63
CA ALA A 375 -19.61 6.43 1.61
C ALA A 375 -18.31 7.09 2.09
N LEU A 376 -17.27 6.30 2.40
CA LEU A 376 -15.94 6.82 2.72
C LEU A 376 -15.34 7.64 1.56
N THR A 377 -15.55 7.20 0.32
CA THR A 377 -15.08 7.91 -0.87
C THR A 377 -15.81 9.24 -1.08
N VAL A 378 -17.10 9.32 -0.73
CA VAL A 378 -17.84 10.61 -0.69
C VAL A 378 -17.20 11.57 0.32
N ILE A 379 -16.86 11.10 1.51
CA ILE A 379 -16.18 11.94 2.53
C ILE A 379 -14.82 12.40 1.99
N THR A 380 -14.07 11.50 1.37
CA THR A 380 -12.80 11.85 0.70
C THR A 380 -13.01 12.93 -0.38
N PHE A 381 -14.04 12.79 -1.21
CA PHE A 381 -14.37 13.75 -2.28
C PHE A 381 -14.71 15.14 -1.73
N ILE A 382 -15.54 15.20 -0.67
CA ILE A 382 -15.87 16.46 0.03
C ILE A 382 -14.60 17.10 0.59
N GLY A 383 -13.71 16.31 1.21
CA GLY A 383 -12.43 16.80 1.72
C GLY A 383 -11.55 17.38 0.61
N VAL A 384 -11.42 16.66 -0.51
CA VAL A 384 -10.65 17.13 -1.67
C VAL A 384 -11.24 18.40 -2.29
N ALA A 385 -12.56 18.49 -2.42
CA ALA A 385 -13.25 19.71 -2.85
C ALA A 385 -12.96 20.89 -1.90
N GLY A 386 -12.94 20.63 -0.58
CA GLY A 386 -12.54 21.62 0.42
C GLY A 386 -11.10 22.12 0.24
N ILE A 387 -10.16 21.23 -0.09
CA ILE A 387 -8.77 21.61 -0.41
C ILE A 387 -8.73 22.47 -1.68
N VAL A 388 -9.45 22.11 -2.74
CA VAL A 388 -9.51 22.91 -3.98
C VAL A 388 -9.98 24.33 -3.68
N ILE A 389 -11.06 24.50 -2.91
CA ILE A 389 -11.61 25.82 -2.54
C ILE A 389 -10.61 26.61 -1.69
N LEU A 390 -10.00 25.96 -0.68
CA LEU A 390 -9.06 26.59 0.24
C LEU A 390 -7.85 27.14 -0.51
N VAL A 391 -7.25 26.33 -1.39
CA VAL A 391 -6.04 26.67 -2.13
C VAL A 391 -6.32 27.75 -3.18
N SER A 392 -7.39 27.60 -3.96
CA SER A 392 -7.78 28.63 -4.97
C SER A 392 -8.07 29.98 -4.31
N GLY A 393 -8.63 29.97 -3.10
CA GLY A 393 -8.85 31.19 -2.32
C GLY A 393 -7.54 31.86 -1.86
N GLN A 394 -6.52 31.08 -1.50
CA GLN A 394 -5.20 31.60 -1.11
C GLN A 394 -4.43 32.16 -2.32
N GLU A 395 -4.44 31.45 -3.45
CA GLU A 395 -3.76 31.88 -4.68
C GLU A 395 -4.34 33.21 -5.20
N ARG A 396 -5.67 33.39 -5.18
CA ARG A 396 -6.33 34.67 -5.53
C ARG A 396 -5.93 35.81 -4.60
N ARG A 397 -5.84 35.56 -3.28
CA ARG A 397 -5.43 36.58 -2.30
C ARG A 397 -3.98 36.98 -2.48
N SER A 398 -3.10 36.03 -2.78
CA SER A 398 -1.69 36.29 -3.05
C SER A 398 -1.49 37.10 -4.33
N ALA A 399 -2.25 36.81 -5.39
CA ALA A 399 -2.25 37.57 -6.63
C ALA A 399 -2.77 39.00 -6.45
N ALA A 400 -3.82 39.20 -5.64
CA ALA A 400 -4.40 40.52 -5.33
C ALA A 400 -3.51 41.38 -4.41
N ALA A 401 -2.58 40.77 -3.70
CA ALA A 401 -1.64 41.46 -2.81
C ALA A 401 -0.32 41.86 -3.48
N GLN A 402 -0.05 41.43 -4.72
CA GLN A 402 1.06 41.90 -5.55
C GLN A 402 0.68 43.24 -6.17
N PRO A 403 1.45 44.33 -5.96
CA PRO A 403 1.22 45.60 -6.65
C PRO A 403 1.30 45.39 -8.15
N ALA A 404 0.37 45.98 -8.92
CA ALA A 404 0.50 46.05 -10.38
C ALA A 404 1.79 46.85 -10.69
N GLU A 405 2.79 46.16 -11.25
CA GLU A 405 3.99 46.80 -11.81
C GLU A 405 3.64 47.64 -13.04
#